data_9f00d5b77a4563dd41fcd42886893b65
#
_entry.id   9f00d5b77a4563dd41fcd42886893b65
#
_cell.length_a   1.000
_cell.length_b   1.000
_cell.length_c   1.000
_cell.angle_alpha   90.00
_cell.angle_beta   90.00
_cell.angle_gamma   90.00
#
_symmetry.space_group_name_H-M   'P 1'
#
loop_
_entity.id
_entity.type
_entity.pdbx_description
1 polymer ?
#
loop_
_entity_poly.entity_id
_entity_poly.type
_entity_poly.pdbx_seq_one_letter_code
_entity_poly.pdbx_strand_id
1 'polypeptide(L)'
;MSHNFRTTLYHGTVSEIQYIDVHLGRGRKDFGKGFYMAVSKNQAVGMMHKKFKEVVRRNRGKKDNAYVERLYEITLNEKIFETADLEWLDFILMCREKGGMPHNYDLVIGPTADDDTALCLKVYWDGLYGKVGSNAAKTILLNNLETENLGIQYYIGKQHVADRLITNLKELNWR
;
A
#
# COMPACT_ATOMS: atom_id res chain seq x y z
N MET A 1 -11.41 -19.31 9.91
CA MET A 1 -12.25 -19.90 8.83
C MET A 1 -11.75 -19.40 7.50
N SER A 2 -11.39 -20.30 6.61
CA SER A 2 -10.82 -19.91 5.31
C SER A 2 -11.94 -19.59 4.33
N HIS A 3 -12.05 -18.34 3.91
CA HIS A 3 -13.04 -17.95 2.92
C HIS A 3 -12.43 -17.95 1.51
N ASN A 4 -13.08 -18.64 0.58
CA ASN A 4 -12.76 -18.57 -0.86
C ASN A 4 -13.44 -17.34 -1.43
N PHE A 5 -12.70 -16.22 -1.54
CA PHE A 5 -13.22 -15.05 -2.23
C PHE A 5 -12.44 -14.80 -3.53
N ARG A 6 -13.21 -14.65 -4.59
CA ARG A 6 -12.73 -13.97 -5.77
C ARG A 6 -12.74 -12.48 -5.44
N THR A 7 -11.59 -11.93 -5.06
CA THR A 7 -11.51 -10.53 -4.64
C THR A 7 -11.09 -9.69 -5.83
N THR A 8 -11.93 -8.70 -6.17
CA THR A 8 -11.58 -7.66 -7.12
C THR A 8 -10.83 -6.56 -6.39
N LEU A 9 -9.65 -6.21 -6.90
CA LEU A 9 -8.77 -5.20 -6.34
C LEU A 9 -8.49 -4.09 -7.35
N TYR A 10 -8.08 -2.94 -6.86
CA TYR A 10 -7.88 -1.74 -7.66
C TYR A 10 -6.49 -1.15 -7.45
N HIS A 11 -5.87 -0.65 -8.52
CA HIS A 11 -4.61 0.07 -8.47
C HIS A 11 -4.72 1.40 -9.23
N GLY A 12 -4.49 2.50 -8.53
CA GLY A 12 -4.48 3.85 -9.10
C GLY A 12 -3.06 4.32 -9.39
N THR A 13 -2.79 4.75 -10.63
CA THR A 13 -1.46 5.18 -11.07
C THR A 13 -1.55 6.25 -12.16
N VAL A 14 -0.40 6.82 -12.51
CA VAL A 14 -0.20 7.72 -13.68
C VAL A 14 0.67 7.06 -14.75
N SER A 15 1.06 5.81 -14.54
CA SER A 15 1.85 5.02 -15.48
C SER A 15 0.95 4.00 -16.15
N GLU A 16 1.17 3.76 -17.44
CA GLU A 16 0.56 2.63 -18.11
C GLU A 16 1.14 1.32 -17.57
N ILE A 17 0.28 0.35 -17.30
CA ILE A 17 0.66 -0.97 -16.83
C ILE A 17 0.27 -1.98 -17.89
N GLN A 18 1.26 -2.51 -18.58
CA GLN A 18 1.11 -3.63 -19.51
C GLN A 18 1.31 -4.97 -18.82
N TYR A 19 2.16 -5.02 -17.81
CA TYR A 19 2.37 -6.15 -16.89
C TYR A 19 2.78 -5.61 -15.51
N ILE A 20 2.57 -6.40 -14.48
CA ILE A 20 2.91 -6.00 -13.11
C ILE A 20 4.35 -6.38 -12.82
N ASP A 21 5.20 -5.36 -12.63
CA ASP A 21 6.57 -5.53 -12.16
C ASP A 21 6.70 -5.05 -10.71
N VAL A 22 6.82 -6.00 -9.78
CA VAL A 22 6.95 -5.72 -8.35
C VAL A 22 8.23 -4.98 -7.98
N HIS A 23 9.24 -5.00 -8.86
CA HIS A 23 10.52 -4.34 -8.63
C HIS A 23 10.50 -2.84 -8.93
N LEU A 24 9.48 -2.32 -9.61
CA LEU A 24 9.31 -0.88 -9.86
C LEU A 24 8.86 -0.10 -8.62
N GLY A 25 8.38 -0.78 -7.58
CA GLY A 25 7.95 -0.18 -6.31
C GLY A 25 9.10 0.55 -5.61
N ARG A 26 8.78 1.68 -4.93
CA ARG A 26 9.73 2.36 -4.06
C ARG A 26 9.82 1.64 -2.73
N GLY A 27 11.03 1.57 -2.14
CA GLY A 27 11.21 1.12 -0.75
C GLY A 27 10.59 2.11 0.27
N ARG A 28 10.58 1.75 1.56
CA ARG A 28 10.01 2.52 2.67
C ARG A 28 8.50 2.73 2.53
N LYS A 29 7.78 1.70 2.11
CA LYS A 29 6.33 1.58 2.12
C LYS A 29 5.91 0.68 3.29
N ASP A 30 4.61 0.60 3.56
CA ASP A 30 4.03 -0.11 4.71
C ASP A 30 4.48 -1.57 4.81
N PHE A 31 4.53 -2.26 3.68
CA PHE A 31 4.97 -3.65 3.57
C PHE A 31 6.26 -3.81 2.74
N GLY A 32 7.04 -2.73 2.57
CA GLY A 32 8.28 -2.72 1.81
C GLY A 32 8.09 -2.48 0.31
N LYS A 33 9.09 -2.85 -0.48
CA LYS A 33 9.10 -2.68 -1.93
C LYS A 33 8.25 -3.75 -2.60
N GLY A 34 7.25 -3.37 -3.40
CA GLY A 34 6.35 -4.29 -4.09
C GLY A 34 5.23 -3.58 -4.83
N PHE A 35 4.28 -4.34 -5.36
CA PHE A 35 3.08 -3.83 -6.00
C PHE A 35 1.93 -3.80 -4.99
N TYR A 36 1.23 -2.67 -4.90
CA TYR A 36 0.19 -2.41 -3.90
C TYR A 36 -1.17 -2.24 -4.57
N MET A 37 -2.19 -2.82 -3.97
CA MET A 37 -3.57 -2.78 -4.45
C MET A 37 -4.52 -2.44 -3.30
N ALA A 38 -5.66 -1.83 -3.61
CA ALA A 38 -6.70 -1.51 -2.65
C ALA A 38 -7.97 -2.33 -2.92
N VAL A 39 -8.69 -2.70 -1.87
CA VAL A 39 -10.04 -3.28 -1.97
C VAL A 39 -11.04 -2.21 -2.42
N SER A 40 -10.90 -1.00 -1.93
CA SER A 40 -11.76 0.12 -2.28
C SER A 40 -11.34 0.80 -3.58
N LYS A 41 -12.26 0.87 -4.55
CA LYS A 41 -12.07 1.66 -5.77
C LYS A 41 -11.81 3.14 -5.46
N ASN A 42 -12.54 3.72 -4.49
CA ASN A 42 -12.38 5.12 -4.10
C ASN A 42 -11.00 5.38 -3.49
N GLN A 43 -10.47 4.46 -2.70
CA GLN A 43 -9.11 4.54 -2.18
C GLN A 43 -8.08 4.55 -3.31
N ALA A 44 -8.20 3.66 -4.27
CA ALA A 44 -7.31 3.62 -5.44
C ALA A 44 -7.37 4.93 -6.26
N VAL A 45 -8.57 5.49 -6.45
CA VAL A 45 -8.78 6.79 -7.11
C VAL A 45 -8.09 7.91 -6.32
N GLY A 46 -8.24 7.95 -4.99
CA GLY A 46 -7.57 8.93 -4.14
C GLY A 46 -6.04 8.87 -4.27
N MET A 47 -5.48 7.66 -4.26
CA MET A 47 -4.04 7.44 -4.45
C MET A 47 -3.57 7.87 -5.85
N MET A 48 -4.37 7.63 -6.88
CA MET A 48 -4.10 8.08 -8.25
C MET A 48 -4.04 9.60 -8.35
N HIS A 49 -5.04 10.30 -7.80
CA HIS A 49 -5.07 11.77 -7.77
C HIS A 49 -3.88 12.36 -7.02
N LYS A 50 -3.53 11.78 -5.87
CA LYS A 50 -2.35 12.19 -5.09
C LYS A 50 -1.08 12.06 -5.93
N LYS A 51 -0.90 10.92 -6.59
CA LYS A 51 0.24 10.67 -7.47
C LYS A 51 0.31 11.64 -8.64
N PHE A 52 -0.82 11.91 -9.27
CA PHE A 52 -0.92 12.88 -10.36
C PHE A 52 -0.47 14.28 -9.91
N LYS A 53 -0.99 14.76 -8.78
CA LYS A 53 -0.58 16.05 -8.19
C LYS A 53 0.92 16.11 -7.89
N GLU A 54 1.51 15.03 -7.35
CA GLU A 54 2.96 14.95 -7.10
C GLU A 54 3.78 15.09 -8.38
N VAL A 55 3.40 14.35 -9.43
CA VAL A 55 4.13 14.35 -10.70
C VAL A 55 4.03 15.70 -11.38
N VAL A 56 2.84 16.29 -11.45
CA VAL A 56 2.64 17.63 -12.01
C VAL A 56 3.47 18.67 -11.25
N ARG A 57 3.51 18.60 -9.89
CA ARG A 57 4.33 19.50 -9.08
C ARG A 57 5.83 19.36 -9.37
N ARG A 58 6.34 18.14 -9.51
CA ARG A 58 7.76 17.86 -9.79
C ARG A 58 8.18 18.32 -11.19
N ASN A 59 7.25 18.28 -12.14
CA ASN A 59 7.52 18.60 -13.55
C ASN A 59 7.09 20.02 -13.95
N ARG A 60 6.84 20.91 -12.99
CA ARG A 60 6.56 22.33 -13.26
C ARG A 60 7.67 22.92 -14.12
N GLY A 61 7.34 23.27 -15.37
CA GLY A 61 8.28 23.86 -16.36
C GLY A 61 8.82 22.88 -17.41
N LYS A 62 8.51 21.58 -17.36
CA LYS A 62 8.81 20.65 -18.45
C LYS A 62 7.55 20.40 -19.31
N LYS A 63 7.63 20.80 -20.58
CA LYS A 63 6.47 20.86 -21.51
C LYS A 63 5.91 19.50 -21.97
N ASP A 64 6.52 18.34 -21.67
CA ASP A 64 6.37 17.18 -22.56
C ASP A 64 5.80 15.89 -21.99
N ASN A 65 5.20 15.83 -20.82
CA ASN A 65 4.56 14.57 -20.42
C ASN A 65 3.13 14.81 -19.93
N ALA A 66 2.18 14.54 -20.78
CA ALA A 66 0.79 14.36 -20.42
C ALA A 66 0.65 13.10 -19.53
N TYR A 67 0.77 13.28 -18.21
CA TYR A 67 0.46 12.19 -17.29
C TYR A 67 -1.04 11.95 -17.31
N VAL A 68 -1.42 10.69 -17.49
CA VAL A 68 -2.81 10.25 -17.51
C VAL A 68 -3.09 9.50 -16.21
N GLU A 69 -4.18 9.87 -15.55
CA GLU A 69 -4.69 9.13 -14.40
C GLU A 69 -5.32 7.82 -14.88
N ARG A 70 -4.83 6.68 -14.35
CA ARG A 70 -5.26 5.34 -14.74
C ARG A 70 -5.72 4.54 -13.54
N LEU A 71 -6.84 3.86 -13.67
CA LEU A 71 -7.39 2.94 -12.68
C LEU A 71 -7.44 1.53 -13.28
N TYR A 72 -6.83 0.57 -12.60
CA TYR A 72 -6.83 -0.84 -12.99
C TYR A 72 -7.66 -1.67 -12.03
N GLU A 73 -8.39 -2.61 -12.57
CA GLU A 73 -9.07 -3.69 -11.86
C GLU A 73 -8.25 -4.97 -11.97
N ILE A 74 -8.04 -5.63 -10.83
CA ILE A 74 -7.19 -6.81 -10.71
C ILE A 74 -7.97 -7.89 -9.98
N THR A 75 -8.00 -9.10 -10.53
CA THR A 75 -8.68 -10.24 -9.92
C THR A 75 -7.66 -11.24 -9.40
N LEU A 76 -7.78 -11.59 -8.10
CA LEU A 76 -6.99 -12.62 -7.45
C LEU A 76 -7.79 -13.93 -7.34
N ASN A 77 -7.13 -15.06 -7.54
CA ASN A 77 -7.74 -16.40 -7.48
C ASN A 77 -7.41 -17.17 -6.19
N GLU A 78 -6.75 -16.58 -5.23
CA GLU A 78 -6.34 -17.26 -3.98
C GLU A 78 -6.96 -16.65 -2.72
N LYS A 79 -6.92 -17.43 -1.64
CA LYS A 79 -7.37 -17.03 -0.29
C LYS A 79 -6.39 -16.12 0.38
N ILE A 80 -6.92 -15.12 1.07
CA ILE A 80 -6.14 -14.08 1.72
C ILE A 80 -6.68 -13.87 3.14
N PHE A 81 -5.79 -13.61 4.11
CA PHE A 81 -6.09 -13.35 5.51
C PHE A 81 -5.63 -11.95 5.92
N GLU A 82 -6.40 -11.33 6.81
CA GLU A 82 -6.18 -9.97 7.31
C GLU A 82 -5.71 -10.01 8.76
N THR A 83 -4.77 -9.14 9.12
CA THR A 83 -4.41 -8.87 10.51
C THR A 83 -4.19 -7.37 10.74
N ALA A 84 -4.73 -6.84 11.84
CA ALA A 84 -4.55 -5.45 12.25
C ALA A 84 -4.41 -5.39 13.79
N ASP A 85 -3.19 -5.61 14.28
CA ASP A 85 -2.85 -5.63 15.69
C ASP A 85 -1.42 -5.08 15.94
N LEU A 86 -0.87 -5.31 17.12
CA LEU A 86 0.51 -4.92 17.45
C LEU A 86 1.56 -5.61 16.54
N GLU A 87 1.30 -6.82 16.09
CA GLU A 87 2.19 -7.54 15.17
C GLU A 87 2.21 -6.86 13.79
N TRP A 88 1.04 -6.47 13.27
CA TRP A 88 0.94 -5.65 12.07
C TRP A 88 1.70 -4.32 12.21
N LEU A 89 1.55 -3.64 13.36
CA LEU A 89 2.25 -2.38 13.62
C LEU A 89 3.75 -2.55 13.62
N ASP A 90 4.28 -3.58 14.30
CA ASP A 90 5.70 -3.88 14.33
C ASP A 90 6.25 -4.19 12.94
N PHE A 91 5.47 -4.88 12.12
CA PHE A 91 5.82 -5.17 10.75
C PHE A 91 5.92 -3.89 9.91
N ILE A 92 4.97 -2.96 10.03
CA ILE A 92 5.00 -1.66 9.33
C ILE A 92 6.19 -0.83 9.79
N LEU A 93 6.42 -0.72 11.10
CA LEU A 93 7.57 0.02 11.65
C LEU A 93 8.87 -0.52 11.08
N MET A 94 9.06 -1.83 11.07
CA MET A 94 10.23 -2.50 10.48
C MET A 94 10.39 -2.19 8.98
N CYS A 95 9.31 -2.28 8.20
CA CYS A 95 9.35 -2.04 6.76
C CYS A 95 9.71 -0.58 6.43
N ARG A 96 9.17 0.36 7.18
CA ARG A 96 9.44 1.79 6.97
C ARG A 96 10.83 2.21 7.43
N GLU A 97 11.33 1.63 8.51
CA GLU A 97 12.67 1.90 9.03
C GLU A 97 13.75 1.36 8.09
N LYS A 98 13.69 0.08 7.75
CA LYS A 98 14.70 -0.58 6.93
C LYS A 98 14.58 -0.22 5.44
N GLY A 99 13.37 -0.05 4.95
CA GLY A 99 13.12 0.13 3.51
C GLY A 99 13.43 -1.13 2.69
N GLY A 100 13.32 -1.03 1.38
CA GLY A 100 13.55 -2.17 0.49
C GLY A 100 12.51 -3.28 0.66
N MET A 101 12.98 -4.52 0.84
CA MET A 101 12.15 -5.70 1.12
C MET A 101 12.73 -6.41 2.36
N PRO A 102 12.41 -5.94 3.59
CA PRO A 102 13.04 -6.42 4.81
C PRO A 102 12.48 -7.77 5.32
N HIS A 103 11.60 -8.40 4.56
CA HIS A 103 10.94 -9.66 4.89
C HIS A 103 10.91 -10.60 3.67
N ASN A 104 10.57 -11.88 3.91
CA ASN A 104 10.50 -12.91 2.88
C ASN A 104 9.07 -13.26 2.44
N TYR A 105 8.05 -12.50 2.89
CA TYR A 105 6.67 -12.76 2.50
C TYR A 105 6.44 -12.38 1.03
N ASP A 106 5.73 -13.26 0.32
CA ASP A 106 5.38 -13.06 -1.08
C ASP A 106 4.12 -12.20 -1.23
N LEU A 107 3.17 -12.38 -0.31
CA LEU A 107 1.90 -11.68 -0.23
C LEU A 107 1.69 -11.18 1.20
N VAL A 108 1.32 -9.92 1.36
CA VAL A 108 0.94 -9.33 2.64
C VAL A 108 -0.38 -8.58 2.49
N ILE A 109 -1.27 -8.77 3.47
CA ILE A 109 -2.57 -8.11 3.53
C ILE A 109 -2.68 -7.40 4.87
N GLY A 110 -3.24 -6.22 4.87
CA GLY A 110 -3.46 -5.47 6.10
C GLY A 110 -3.97 -4.06 5.87
N PRO A 111 -4.25 -3.34 6.93
CA PRO A 111 -4.64 -1.94 6.87
C PRO A 111 -3.62 -1.07 6.15
N THR A 112 -4.12 -0.05 5.46
CA THR A 112 -3.29 0.94 4.77
C THR A 112 -2.79 1.97 5.77
N ALA A 113 -1.49 2.21 5.80
CA ALA A 113 -0.93 3.39 6.47
C ALA A 113 -1.06 4.61 5.54
N ASP A 114 -2.14 5.36 5.66
CA ASP A 114 -2.41 6.59 4.89
C ASP A 114 -1.65 7.83 5.43
N ASP A 115 -2.05 9.03 5.01
CA ASP A 115 -1.35 10.27 5.39
C ASP A 115 -1.46 10.59 6.88
N ASP A 116 -2.59 10.31 7.51
CA ASP A 116 -2.77 10.51 8.95
C ASP A 116 -1.92 9.51 9.74
N THR A 117 -1.84 8.27 9.27
CA THR A 117 -0.92 7.27 9.80
C THR A 117 0.54 7.73 9.69
N ALA A 118 0.94 8.35 8.59
CA ALA A 118 2.30 8.85 8.42
C ALA A 118 2.66 9.92 9.47
N LEU A 119 1.71 10.77 9.85
CA LEU A 119 1.89 11.75 10.92
C LEU A 119 2.04 11.06 12.28
N CYS A 120 1.16 10.12 12.62
CA CYS A 120 1.24 9.35 13.88
C CYS A 120 2.57 8.60 14.01
N LEU A 121 3.06 7.99 12.92
CA LEU A 121 4.36 7.33 12.88
C LEU A 121 5.50 8.31 13.12
N LYS A 122 5.44 9.52 12.54
CA LYS A 122 6.44 10.56 12.81
C LYS A 122 6.47 10.94 14.28
N VAL A 123 5.33 11.19 14.90
CA VAL A 123 5.19 11.51 16.33
C VAL A 123 5.78 10.40 17.21
N TYR A 124 5.55 9.13 16.83
CA TYR A 124 6.14 7.97 17.50
C TYR A 124 7.68 7.98 17.41
N TRP A 125 8.25 8.15 16.22
CA TRP A 125 9.71 8.17 16.05
C TRP A 125 10.37 9.39 16.70
N ASP A 126 9.66 10.51 16.81
CA ASP A 126 10.10 11.69 17.57
C ASP A 126 10.04 11.46 19.10
N GLY A 127 9.56 10.29 19.56
CA GLY A 127 9.53 9.88 20.97
C GLY A 127 8.40 10.52 21.80
N LEU A 128 7.44 11.20 21.15
CA LEU A 128 6.36 11.90 21.84
C LEU A 128 5.30 10.98 22.47
N TYR A 129 5.27 9.70 22.06
CA TYR A 129 4.46 8.65 22.70
C TYR A 129 5.23 7.89 23.78
N GLY A 130 6.46 8.31 24.12
CA GLY A 130 7.37 7.65 25.06
C GLY A 130 8.58 7.02 24.36
N LYS A 131 9.27 6.12 25.08
CA LYS A 131 10.47 5.47 24.56
C LYS A 131 10.14 4.66 23.29
N VAL A 132 10.76 5.04 22.17
CA VAL A 132 10.62 4.33 20.89
C VAL A 132 10.99 2.85 21.08
N GLY A 133 10.18 1.95 20.52
CA GLY A 133 10.32 0.51 20.65
C GLY A 133 9.65 -0.09 21.90
N SER A 134 9.20 0.72 22.87
CA SER A 134 8.47 0.20 24.03
C SER A 134 7.03 -0.19 23.67
N ASN A 135 6.49 -1.23 24.33
CA ASN A 135 5.09 -1.65 24.12
C ASN A 135 4.10 -0.52 24.48
N ALA A 136 4.40 0.28 25.52
CA ALA A 136 3.55 1.42 25.90
C ALA A 136 3.45 2.45 24.76
N ALA A 137 4.57 2.85 24.17
CA ALA A 137 4.58 3.79 23.03
C ALA A 137 3.88 3.22 21.79
N LYS A 138 4.06 1.92 21.51
CA LYS A 138 3.37 1.23 20.41
C LYS A 138 1.85 1.14 20.63
N THR A 139 1.40 0.90 21.85
CA THR A 139 -0.02 0.88 22.19
C THR A 139 -0.65 2.26 21.98
N ILE A 140 0.03 3.33 22.41
CA ILE A 140 -0.44 4.70 22.17
C ILE A 140 -0.51 4.98 20.67
N LEU A 141 0.51 4.62 19.90
CA LEU A 141 0.50 4.75 18.45
C LEU A 141 -0.69 4.02 17.85
N LEU A 142 -0.89 2.74 18.19
CA LEU A 142 -1.98 1.92 17.61
C LEU A 142 -3.36 2.52 17.90
N ASN A 143 -3.58 3.04 19.10
CA ASN A 143 -4.84 3.70 19.47
C ASN A 143 -5.08 5.00 18.69
N ASN A 144 -4.01 5.71 18.28
CA ASN A 144 -4.13 6.92 17.49
C ASN A 144 -4.30 6.65 15.99
N LEU A 145 -4.09 5.40 15.52
CA LEU A 145 -4.26 5.06 14.11
C LEU A 145 -5.71 4.81 13.70
N GLU A 146 -6.65 4.76 14.66
CA GLU A 146 -8.08 4.47 14.38
C GLU A 146 -8.22 3.30 13.38
N THR A 147 -7.63 2.17 13.72
CA THR A 147 -7.44 1.01 12.81
C THR A 147 -8.73 0.50 12.17
N GLU A 148 -9.87 0.78 12.77
CA GLU A 148 -11.21 0.43 12.23
C GLU A 148 -11.57 1.22 10.96
N ASN A 149 -10.96 2.39 10.76
CA ASN A 149 -11.22 3.28 9.62
C ASN A 149 -10.21 3.11 8.48
N LEU A 150 -9.17 2.31 8.68
CA LEU A 150 -8.14 2.09 7.66
C LEU A 150 -8.64 1.16 6.55
N GLY A 151 -8.40 1.54 5.32
CA GLY A 151 -8.66 0.66 4.17
C GLY A 151 -7.72 -0.54 4.16
N ILE A 152 -8.14 -1.63 3.53
CA ILE A 152 -7.32 -2.84 3.38
C ILE A 152 -6.53 -2.76 2.07
N GLN A 153 -5.26 -3.08 2.13
CA GLN A 153 -4.37 -3.19 0.97
C GLN A 153 -3.74 -4.58 0.86
N TYR A 154 -3.41 -4.94 -0.37
CA TYR A 154 -2.71 -6.16 -0.73
C TYR A 154 -1.37 -5.79 -1.34
N TYR A 155 -0.33 -6.48 -0.91
CA TYR A 155 1.02 -6.32 -1.38
C TYR A 155 1.54 -7.63 -1.95
N ILE A 156 2.15 -7.59 -3.13
CA ILE A 156 2.86 -8.70 -3.73
C ILE A 156 4.32 -8.29 -3.91
N GLY A 157 5.23 -9.03 -3.25
CA GLY A 157 6.66 -8.76 -3.26
C GLY A 157 7.47 -9.58 -4.25
N LYS A 158 6.89 -10.65 -4.80
CA LYS A 158 7.57 -11.59 -5.70
C LYS A 158 6.89 -11.64 -7.07
N GLN A 159 7.68 -11.56 -8.14
CA GLN A 159 7.13 -11.55 -9.50
C GLN A 159 6.34 -12.84 -9.82
N HIS A 160 6.89 -14.02 -9.50
CA HIS A 160 6.21 -15.29 -9.74
C HIS A 160 4.86 -15.43 -9.02
N VAL A 161 4.67 -14.73 -7.90
CA VAL A 161 3.38 -14.67 -7.21
C VAL A 161 2.41 -13.76 -7.95
N ALA A 162 2.86 -12.61 -8.44
CA ALA A 162 2.06 -11.73 -9.27
C ALA A 162 1.59 -12.46 -10.55
N ASP A 163 2.48 -13.17 -11.22
CA ASP A 163 2.19 -13.91 -12.45
C ASP A 163 1.17 -15.04 -12.21
N ARG A 164 1.19 -15.67 -11.03
CA ARG A 164 0.27 -16.75 -10.65
C ARG A 164 -1.08 -16.23 -10.16
N LEU A 165 -1.10 -15.20 -9.33
CA LEU A 165 -2.30 -14.74 -8.65
C LEU A 165 -3.13 -13.76 -9.47
N ILE A 166 -2.48 -12.95 -10.32
CA ILE A 166 -3.16 -11.94 -11.10
C ILE A 166 -3.56 -12.53 -12.44
N THR A 167 -4.83 -12.88 -12.57
CA THR A 167 -5.38 -13.53 -13.77
C THR A 167 -6.08 -12.57 -14.72
N ASN A 168 -6.37 -11.35 -14.25
CA ASN A 168 -7.00 -10.32 -15.07
C ASN A 168 -6.52 -8.95 -14.65
N LEU A 169 -6.07 -8.16 -15.62
CA LEU A 169 -5.71 -6.76 -15.47
C LEU A 169 -6.47 -5.95 -16.53
N LYS A 170 -7.34 -5.06 -16.08
CA LYS A 170 -8.19 -4.27 -16.95
C LYS A 170 -8.17 -2.80 -16.52
N GLU A 171 -7.91 -1.90 -17.46
CA GLU A 171 -8.10 -0.47 -17.22
C GLU A 171 -9.60 -0.15 -17.20
N LEU A 172 -10.02 0.61 -16.19
CA LEU A 172 -11.40 1.05 -16.04
C LEU A 172 -11.55 2.52 -16.44
N ASN A 173 -12.69 2.83 -17.08
CA ASN A 173 -13.15 4.22 -17.18
C ASN A 173 -13.66 4.65 -15.80
N TRP A 174 -12.98 5.62 -15.17
CA TRP A 174 -13.26 6.08 -13.80
C TRP A 174 -13.95 7.45 -13.74
N ARG A 175 -14.13 8.11 -14.91
CA ARG A 175 -14.83 9.39 -15.05
C ARG A 175 -16.34 9.21 -15.11
#